data_227c1271b1c1d6feef23d50b4cc8a696
#
_entry.id   227c1271b1c1d6feef23d50b4cc8a696
#
_cell.length_a   1.000
_cell.length_b   1.000
_cell.length_c   1.000
_cell.angle_alpha   90.00
_cell.angle_beta   90.00
_cell.angle_gamma   90.00
#
_symmetry.space_group_name_H-M   'P 1'
#
loop_
_entity.id
_entity.type
_entity.pdbx_description
1 polymer ?
#
loop_
_entity_poly.entity_id
_entity_poly.type
_entity_poly.pdbx_seq_one_letter_code
_entity_poly.pdbx_strand_id
1 'polypeptide(L)'
;MLSALLVMTGIAIVLGAALGYAAIRFKVEGDPLVEKIDAILPQTQCGQCGYPGCKPYAEAIAQGEAEINQCPPGGEEGIRKLADLLGREFKPLSEEHGIEKPKSAAVIDEQTCIGCTLCIQACPVDAIVGAAKQMHTVV
;
A
#
# COMPACT_ATOMS: atom_id res chain seq x y z
N MET A 1 -24.13 -39.42 -7.94
CA MET A 1 -23.61 -38.13 -8.42
C MET A 1 -24.63 -36.97 -8.25
N LEU A 2 -25.90 -37.15 -8.65
CA LEU A 2 -26.94 -36.11 -8.53
C LEU A 2 -27.15 -35.64 -7.08
N SER A 3 -27.16 -36.57 -6.11
CA SER A 3 -27.31 -36.23 -4.67
C SER A 3 -26.17 -35.39 -4.13
N ALA A 4 -24.93 -35.66 -4.53
CA ALA A 4 -23.78 -34.87 -4.12
C ALA A 4 -23.83 -33.44 -4.69
N LEU A 5 -24.24 -33.29 -5.95
CA LEU A 5 -24.43 -31.97 -6.57
C LEU A 5 -25.51 -31.17 -5.84
N LEU A 6 -26.64 -31.78 -5.50
CA LEU A 6 -27.74 -31.11 -4.77
C LEU A 6 -27.28 -30.64 -3.37
N VAL A 7 -26.54 -31.48 -2.65
CA VAL A 7 -26.03 -31.11 -1.31
C VAL A 7 -25.01 -29.96 -1.42
N MET A 8 -24.07 -30.04 -2.36
CA MET A 8 -23.06 -28.97 -2.55
C MET A 8 -23.71 -27.65 -2.96
N THR A 9 -24.69 -27.70 -3.86
CA THR A 9 -25.42 -26.50 -4.30
C THR A 9 -26.23 -25.91 -3.12
N GLY A 10 -26.88 -26.76 -2.32
CA GLY A 10 -27.61 -26.30 -1.12
C GLY A 10 -26.69 -25.60 -0.12
N ILE A 11 -25.53 -26.20 0.19
CA ILE A 11 -24.54 -25.59 1.10
C ILE A 11 -24.03 -24.26 0.52
N ALA A 12 -23.72 -24.20 -0.77
CA ALA A 12 -23.22 -22.97 -1.41
C ALA A 12 -24.26 -21.83 -1.34
N ILE A 13 -25.54 -22.13 -1.56
CA ILE A 13 -26.63 -21.15 -1.46
C ILE A 13 -26.77 -20.63 -0.03
N VAL A 14 -26.77 -21.52 0.97
CA VAL A 14 -26.91 -21.15 2.38
C VAL A 14 -25.73 -20.28 2.84
N LEU A 15 -24.51 -20.69 2.51
CA LEU A 15 -23.29 -19.92 2.87
C LEU A 15 -23.26 -18.57 2.14
N GLY A 16 -23.60 -18.55 0.86
CA GLY A 16 -23.67 -17.31 0.07
C GLY A 16 -24.72 -16.34 0.61
N ALA A 17 -25.91 -16.82 0.97
CA ALA A 17 -26.95 -16.02 1.58
C ALA A 17 -26.54 -15.49 2.97
N ALA A 18 -25.91 -16.31 3.80
CA ALA A 18 -25.44 -15.93 5.13
C ALA A 18 -24.32 -14.85 5.04
N LEU A 19 -23.35 -15.04 4.15
CA LEU A 19 -22.28 -14.06 3.93
C LEU A 19 -22.82 -12.76 3.32
N GLY A 20 -23.73 -12.84 2.35
CA GLY A 20 -24.37 -11.67 1.75
C GLY A 20 -25.19 -10.88 2.77
N TYR A 21 -25.96 -11.55 3.61
CA TYR A 21 -26.67 -10.91 4.71
C TYR A 21 -25.72 -10.25 5.72
N ALA A 22 -24.65 -10.94 6.11
CA ALA A 22 -23.65 -10.40 7.03
C ALA A 22 -22.94 -9.17 6.44
N ALA A 23 -22.60 -9.18 5.16
CA ALA A 23 -21.96 -8.05 4.48
C ALA A 23 -22.84 -6.79 4.49
N ILE A 24 -24.16 -6.96 4.32
CA ILE A 24 -25.11 -5.84 4.38
C ILE A 24 -25.35 -5.39 5.83
N ARG A 25 -25.53 -6.34 6.74
CA ARG A 25 -25.90 -6.05 8.14
C ARG A 25 -24.75 -5.43 8.94
N PHE A 26 -23.51 -5.83 8.64
CA PHE A 26 -22.31 -5.36 9.32
C PHE A 26 -21.50 -4.37 8.47
N LYS A 27 -22.14 -3.76 7.46
CA LYS A 27 -21.50 -2.70 6.68
C LYS A 27 -21.13 -1.55 7.63
N VAL A 28 -19.84 -1.34 7.82
CA VAL A 28 -19.31 -0.15 8.51
C VAL A 28 -19.34 0.99 7.51
N GLU A 29 -20.16 2.00 7.76
CA GLU A 29 -20.11 3.24 6.99
C GLU A 29 -18.83 3.98 7.38
N GLY A 30 -17.90 4.10 6.44
CA GLY A 30 -16.67 4.86 6.62
C GLY A 30 -17.00 6.37 6.72
N ASP A 31 -16.26 7.08 7.53
CA ASP A 31 -16.32 8.54 7.56
C ASP A 31 -15.90 9.08 6.18
N PRO A 32 -16.76 9.88 5.51
CA PRO A 32 -16.42 10.43 4.19
C PRO A 32 -15.16 11.30 4.21
N LEU A 33 -14.77 11.84 5.36
CA LEU A 33 -13.52 12.57 5.53
C LEU A 33 -12.32 11.62 5.46
N VAL A 34 -12.39 10.46 6.10
CA VAL A 34 -11.35 9.42 6.05
C VAL A 34 -11.14 8.95 4.61
N GLU A 35 -12.22 8.74 3.85
CA GLU A 35 -12.12 8.32 2.44
C GLU A 35 -11.41 9.38 1.57
N LYS A 36 -11.69 10.67 1.82
CA LYS A 36 -11.00 11.76 1.10
C LYS A 36 -9.52 11.86 1.47
N ILE A 37 -9.18 11.70 2.74
CA ILE A 37 -7.79 11.69 3.20
C ILE A 37 -7.06 10.48 2.59
N ASP A 38 -7.66 9.29 2.66
CA ASP A 38 -7.08 8.05 2.13
C ASP A 38 -6.84 8.14 0.61
N ALA A 39 -7.72 8.79 -0.14
CA ALA A 39 -7.55 9.03 -1.59
C ALA A 39 -6.37 9.95 -1.93
N ILE A 40 -5.95 10.84 -1.03
CA ILE A 40 -4.77 11.71 -1.20
C ILE A 40 -3.48 10.95 -0.91
N LEU A 41 -3.52 9.96 -0.01
CA LEU A 41 -2.35 9.18 0.38
C LEU A 41 -1.85 8.29 -0.78
N PRO A 42 -0.55 8.03 -0.87
CA PRO A 42 0.07 7.35 -2.02
C PRO A 42 -0.27 5.86 -2.14
N GLN A 43 -1.02 5.29 -1.22
CA GLN A 43 -1.47 3.89 -1.19
C GLN A 43 -0.32 2.85 -1.22
N THR A 44 0.88 3.25 -0.83
CA THR A 44 2.05 2.35 -0.80
C THR A 44 2.02 1.34 0.34
N GLN A 45 1.14 1.53 1.33
CA GLN A 45 0.96 0.65 2.50
C GLN A 45 2.28 0.33 3.24
N CYS A 46 3.27 1.25 3.20
CA CYS A 46 4.65 1.01 3.63
C CYS A 46 4.86 1.03 5.15
N GLY A 47 3.93 1.61 5.93
CA GLY A 47 4.04 1.71 7.38
C GLY A 47 5.06 2.72 7.93
N GLN A 48 5.74 3.51 7.08
CA GLN A 48 6.76 4.48 7.52
C GLN A 48 6.21 5.58 8.42
N CYS A 49 4.93 5.91 8.29
CA CYS A 49 4.23 6.86 9.16
C CYS A 49 3.95 6.34 10.57
N GLY A 50 4.34 5.09 10.89
CA GLY A 50 4.06 4.43 12.17
C GLY A 50 2.70 3.71 12.24
N TYR A 51 1.90 3.79 11.19
CA TYR A 51 0.60 3.12 11.10
C TYR A 51 0.68 1.89 10.19
N PRO A 52 -0.15 0.85 10.41
CA PRO A 52 -0.07 -0.40 9.64
C PRO A 52 -0.56 -0.30 8.19
N GLY A 53 -0.83 0.90 7.69
CA GLY A 53 -1.28 1.15 6.33
C GLY A 53 -1.81 2.57 6.14
N CYS A 54 -2.18 2.93 4.92
CA CYS A 54 -2.65 4.29 4.61
C CYS A 54 -4.01 4.58 5.23
N LYS A 55 -4.95 3.63 5.23
CA LYS A 55 -6.28 3.83 5.80
C LYS A 55 -6.26 4.07 7.31
N PRO A 56 -5.56 3.29 8.16
CA PRO A 56 -5.41 3.59 9.59
C PRO A 56 -4.76 4.95 9.87
N TYR A 57 -3.81 5.37 9.03
CA TYR A 57 -3.23 6.71 9.12
C TYR A 57 -4.26 7.80 8.76
N ALA A 58 -5.08 7.59 7.72
CA ALA A 58 -6.16 8.49 7.36
C ALA A 58 -7.21 8.63 8.47
N GLU A 59 -7.55 7.53 9.16
CA GLU A 59 -8.45 7.52 10.31
C GLU A 59 -7.86 8.33 11.49
N ALA A 60 -6.58 8.13 11.79
CA ALA A 60 -5.88 8.87 12.84
C ALA A 60 -5.79 10.39 12.53
N ILE A 61 -5.57 10.77 11.28
CA ILE A 61 -5.60 12.19 10.85
C ILE A 61 -7.00 12.78 11.03
N ALA A 62 -8.04 12.05 10.63
CA ALA A 62 -9.43 12.52 10.76
C ALA A 62 -9.84 12.70 12.22
N GLN A 63 -9.36 11.84 13.12
CA GLN A 63 -9.59 11.93 14.58
C GLN A 63 -8.69 12.97 15.27
N GLY A 64 -7.69 13.50 14.57
CA GLY A 64 -6.73 14.45 15.12
C GLY A 64 -5.63 13.83 15.98
N GLU A 65 -5.48 12.51 15.93
CA GLU A 65 -4.46 11.76 16.66
C GLU A 65 -3.11 11.75 15.93
N ALA A 66 -3.12 11.97 14.61
CA ALA A 66 -1.93 12.01 13.78
C ALA A 66 -1.75 13.36 13.09
N GLU A 67 -0.50 13.76 12.90
CA GLU A 67 -0.13 14.92 12.10
C GLU A 67 -0.14 14.57 10.59
N ILE A 68 -0.39 15.60 9.75
CA ILE A 68 -0.51 15.40 8.29
C ILE A 68 0.83 15.20 7.58
N ASN A 69 1.95 15.39 8.28
CA ASN A 69 3.31 15.42 7.72
C ASN A 69 4.15 14.17 8.01
N GLN A 70 3.51 13.03 8.32
CA GLN A 70 4.20 11.79 8.69
C GLN A 70 4.37 10.80 7.53
N CYS A 71 3.98 11.16 6.30
CA CYS A 71 4.01 10.26 5.16
C CYS A 71 5.14 10.61 4.17
N PRO A 72 6.34 9.97 4.24
CA PRO A 72 7.45 10.28 3.32
C PRO A 72 7.13 9.99 1.84
N PRO A 73 6.47 8.87 1.48
CA PRO A 73 6.10 8.64 0.08
C PRO A 73 5.08 9.62 -0.48
N GLY A 74 4.30 10.28 0.37
CA GLY A 74 3.35 11.33 -0.03
C GLY A 74 4.03 12.67 -0.32
N GLY A 75 5.22 12.87 0.23
CA GLY A 75 6.02 14.06 0.07
C GLY A 75 5.31 15.35 0.49
N GLU A 76 5.91 16.48 0.17
CA GLU A 76 5.33 17.80 0.47
C GLU A 76 4.02 18.06 -0.29
N GLU A 77 3.87 17.50 -1.50
CA GLU A 77 2.64 17.67 -2.28
C GLU A 77 1.43 17.01 -1.59
N GLY A 78 1.63 15.81 -1.04
CA GLY A 78 0.61 15.13 -0.25
C GLY A 78 0.22 15.92 0.99
N ILE A 79 1.21 16.47 1.70
CA ILE A 79 1.00 17.31 2.88
C ILE A 79 0.19 18.57 2.54
N ARG A 80 0.51 19.24 1.42
CA ARG A 80 -0.25 20.44 0.97
C ARG A 80 -1.71 20.10 0.67
N LYS A 81 -1.96 19.02 -0.06
CA LYS A 81 -3.34 18.56 -0.35
C LYS A 81 -4.12 18.23 0.92
N LEU A 82 -3.46 17.60 1.91
CA LEU A 82 -4.07 17.31 3.21
C LEU A 82 -4.32 18.58 4.01
N ALA A 83 -3.39 19.54 4.00
CA ALA A 83 -3.52 20.83 4.65
C ALA A 83 -4.71 21.61 4.06
N ASP A 84 -4.83 21.66 2.73
CA ASP A 84 -5.93 22.33 2.02
C ASP A 84 -7.28 21.67 2.33
N LEU A 85 -7.34 20.32 2.33
CA LEU A 85 -8.56 19.57 2.62
C LEU A 85 -9.06 19.80 4.05
N LEU A 86 -8.12 19.87 5.02
CA LEU A 86 -8.43 19.94 6.44
C LEU A 86 -8.43 21.38 6.99
N GLY A 87 -8.06 22.37 6.18
CA GLY A 87 -7.90 23.76 6.61
C GLY A 87 -6.80 23.94 7.67
N ARG A 88 -5.76 23.10 7.65
CA ARG A 88 -4.61 23.16 8.56
C ARG A 88 -3.44 23.89 7.91
N GLU A 89 -2.54 24.43 8.73
CA GLU A 89 -1.29 25.01 8.23
C GLU A 89 -0.37 23.93 7.66
N PHE A 90 0.34 24.27 6.57
CA PHE A 90 1.37 23.42 6.01
C PHE A 90 2.51 23.24 7.00
N LYS A 91 2.91 21.97 7.20
CA LYS A 91 4.10 21.61 7.98
C LYS A 91 5.07 20.84 7.07
N PRO A 92 6.39 21.08 7.16
CA PRO A 92 7.37 20.28 6.43
C PRO A 92 7.30 18.82 6.86
N LEU A 93 7.79 17.91 5.99
CA LEU A 93 7.83 16.49 6.28
C LEU A 93 8.56 16.21 7.59
N SER A 94 8.02 15.33 8.42
CA SER A 94 8.63 14.93 9.69
C SER A 94 9.87 14.08 9.44
N GLU A 95 11.04 14.55 9.90
CA GLU A 95 12.31 13.83 9.79
C GLU A 95 12.31 12.50 10.57
N GLU A 96 11.48 12.38 11.61
CA GLU A 96 11.35 11.17 12.42
C GLU A 96 10.79 9.98 11.62
N HIS A 97 9.97 10.24 10.60
CA HIS A 97 9.31 9.22 9.78
C HIS A 97 10.06 8.92 8.47
N GLY A 98 11.15 9.64 8.22
CA GLY A 98 12.03 9.45 7.07
C GLY A 98 12.05 10.61 6.09
N ILE A 99 12.86 10.48 5.07
CA ILE A 99 13.11 11.52 4.06
C ILE A 99 12.42 11.10 2.76
N GLU A 100 11.82 12.04 2.06
CA GLU A 100 11.35 11.83 0.69
C GLU A 100 12.55 11.48 -0.20
N LYS A 101 12.56 10.25 -0.74
CA LYS A 101 13.60 9.81 -1.66
C LYS A 101 13.11 9.99 -3.09
N PRO A 102 13.92 10.57 -3.99
CA PRO A 102 13.57 10.65 -5.39
C PRO A 102 13.38 9.23 -5.96
N LYS A 103 12.41 9.09 -6.88
CA LYS A 103 12.19 7.82 -7.56
C LYS A 103 13.45 7.47 -8.35
N SER A 104 14.08 6.35 -8.03
CA SER A 104 15.26 5.84 -8.70
C SER A 104 14.98 4.46 -9.27
N ALA A 105 15.49 4.18 -10.46
CA ALA A 105 15.45 2.86 -11.05
C ALA A 105 16.82 2.20 -10.93
N ALA A 106 16.83 0.91 -10.67
CA ALA A 106 18.07 0.13 -10.71
C ALA A 106 18.48 -0.07 -12.19
N VAL A 107 19.74 0.16 -12.49
CA VAL A 107 20.32 -0.10 -13.82
C VAL A 107 21.49 -1.03 -13.66
N ILE A 108 21.52 -2.09 -14.45
CA ILE A 108 22.66 -3.02 -14.53
C ILE A 108 23.36 -2.76 -15.86
N ASP A 109 24.67 -2.48 -15.79
CA ASP A 109 25.50 -2.47 -16.99
C ASP A 109 25.77 -3.91 -17.40
N GLU A 110 25.05 -4.36 -18.41
CA GLU A 110 25.09 -5.74 -18.88
C GLU A 110 26.45 -6.15 -19.46
N GLN A 111 27.22 -5.17 -19.99
CA GLN A 111 28.54 -5.42 -20.59
C GLN A 111 29.60 -5.73 -19.53
N THR A 112 29.46 -5.13 -18.35
CA THR A 112 30.40 -5.31 -17.23
C THR A 112 29.88 -6.33 -16.20
N CYS A 113 28.69 -6.85 -16.36
CA CYS A 113 28.06 -7.81 -15.46
C CYS A 113 28.80 -9.15 -15.44
N ILE A 114 29.33 -9.53 -14.28
CA ILE A 114 30.06 -10.80 -14.06
C ILE A 114 29.17 -11.97 -13.60
N GLY A 115 27.87 -11.73 -13.41
CA GLY A 115 26.96 -12.78 -12.96
C GLY A 115 27.15 -13.22 -11.51
N CYS A 116 27.49 -12.31 -10.60
CA CYS A 116 27.75 -12.63 -9.18
C CYS A 116 26.48 -12.87 -8.34
N THR A 117 25.28 -12.66 -8.89
CA THR A 117 23.94 -12.86 -8.27
C THR A 117 23.60 -11.97 -7.06
N LEU A 118 24.48 -11.09 -6.60
CA LEU A 118 24.24 -10.24 -5.45
C LEU A 118 23.05 -9.29 -5.64
N CYS A 119 22.85 -8.78 -6.86
CA CYS A 119 21.73 -7.91 -7.19
C CYS A 119 20.38 -8.65 -7.11
N ILE A 120 20.31 -9.91 -7.51
CA ILE A 120 19.10 -10.76 -7.40
C ILE A 120 18.75 -10.96 -5.92
N GLN A 121 19.75 -11.29 -5.10
CA GLN A 121 19.54 -11.52 -3.65
C GLN A 121 19.11 -10.25 -2.91
N ALA A 122 19.55 -9.08 -3.38
CA ALA A 122 19.22 -7.79 -2.79
C ALA A 122 17.88 -7.21 -3.29
N CYS A 123 17.29 -7.76 -4.36
CA CYS A 123 16.06 -7.25 -4.96
C CYS A 123 14.83 -7.72 -4.17
N PRO A 124 14.06 -6.81 -3.54
CA PRO A 124 12.90 -7.19 -2.74
C PRO A 124 11.68 -7.57 -3.57
N VAL A 125 11.71 -7.36 -4.89
CA VAL A 125 10.56 -7.54 -5.81
C VAL A 125 10.85 -8.50 -6.96
N ASP A 126 11.97 -9.23 -6.91
CA ASP A 126 12.39 -10.20 -7.94
C ASP A 126 12.40 -9.64 -9.38
N ALA A 127 12.70 -8.34 -9.52
CA ALA A 127 12.72 -7.65 -10.82
C ALA A 127 14.04 -7.83 -11.58
N ILE A 128 14.95 -8.71 -11.13
CA ILE A 128 16.23 -8.93 -11.76
C ILE A 128 16.32 -10.39 -12.23
N VAL A 129 16.48 -10.57 -13.53
CA VAL A 129 16.60 -11.88 -14.16
C VAL A 129 18.05 -12.17 -14.51
N GLY A 130 18.51 -13.38 -14.24
CA GLY A 130 19.86 -13.85 -14.54
C GLY A 130 20.22 -15.12 -13.77
N ALA A 131 21.43 -15.60 -13.98
CA ALA A 131 21.95 -16.78 -13.28
C ALA A 131 23.43 -16.61 -12.92
N ALA A 132 23.94 -17.50 -12.07
CA ALA A 132 25.36 -17.50 -11.71
C ALA A 132 26.26 -17.60 -12.96
N LYS A 133 27.20 -16.67 -13.08
CA LYS A 133 28.12 -16.55 -14.23
C LYS A 133 27.44 -16.19 -15.56
N GLN A 134 26.21 -15.71 -15.52
CA GLN A 134 25.51 -15.18 -16.67
C GLN A 134 25.13 -13.71 -16.42
N MET A 135 24.93 -12.97 -17.48
CA MET A 135 24.49 -11.57 -17.44
C MET A 135 23.15 -11.45 -16.72
N HIS A 136 23.00 -10.39 -15.93
CA HIS A 136 21.74 -10.03 -15.28
C HIS A 136 21.13 -8.83 -15.97
N THR A 137 19.80 -8.79 -16.05
CA THR A 137 19.04 -7.64 -16.56
C THR A 137 17.87 -7.30 -15.64
N VAL A 138 17.42 -6.05 -15.66
CA VAL A 138 16.24 -5.59 -14.91
C VAL A 138 15.02 -5.66 -15.82
N VAL A 139 13.90 -6.20 -15.32
CA VAL A 139 12.63 -6.36 -16.06
C VAL A 139 11.52 -5.47 -15.50
#